data_23c56a920d64ba92a21c5c1be41714b7
#
_entry.id   23c56a920d64ba92a21c5c1be41714b7
#
_cell.length_a   1.000
_cell.length_b   1.000
_cell.length_c   1.000
_cell.angle_alpha   90.00
_cell.angle_beta   90.00
_cell.angle_gamma   90.00
#
_symmetry.space_group_name_H-M   'P 1'
#
loop_
_entity.id
_entity.type
_entity.pdbx_description
1 polymer ?
#
loop_
_entity_poly.entity_id
_entity_poly.type
_entity_poly.pdbx_seq_one_letter_code
_entity_poly.pdbx_strand_id
1 'polypeptide(L)'
;MSKSEQMLAALQEQDLALADRYFEQALTTDSEEELLDLADYLESIGFFPQAKRIFEKLAPDYPASYISLAAIASDDGDLEQAFAYLEEIQPGSDWYVAALLAKADLYQLEGLPDVAREKLAQAAELTDEPLVIFGLAEIDLELGDFSQAIKEYAQLDNRSIFEQTGVSTYQRIGVCYASL
;
A
#
# COMPACT_ATOMS: atom_id res chain seq x y z
N MET A 1 -11.56 10.04 -27.13
CA MET A 1 -12.20 9.84 -25.82
C MET A 1 -12.26 8.35 -25.59
N SER A 2 -11.46 7.84 -24.66
CA SER A 2 -11.39 6.42 -24.30
C SER A 2 -12.72 5.93 -23.71
N LYS A 3 -12.88 4.63 -23.53
CA LYS A 3 -14.07 4.09 -22.87
C LYS A 3 -14.04 4.40 -21.38
N SER A 4 -12.86 4.45 -20.79
CA SER A 4 -12.64 4.95 -19.43
C SER A 4 -13.17 6.36 -19.24
N GLU A 5 -12.81 7.31 -20.12
CA GLU A 5 -13.34 8.67 -20.07
C GLU A 5 -14.87 8.74 -20.23
N GLN A 6 -15.44 7.90 -21.12
CA GLN A 6 -16.89 7.82 -21.33
C GLN A 6 -17.60 7.25 -20.11
N MET A 7 -17.01 6.26 -19.44
CA MET A 7 -17.50 5.71 -18.18
C MET A 7 -17.55 6.78 -17.10
N LEU A 8 -16.45 7.54 -16.91
CA LEU A 8 -16.38 8.60 -15.90
C LEU A 8 -17.41 9.71 -16.18
N ALA A 9 -17.63 10.09 -17.44
CA ALA A 9 -18.66 11.05 -17.81
C ALA A 9 -20.07 10.54 -17.44
N ALA A 10 -20.37 9.27 -17.74
CA ALA A 10 -21.65 8.66 -17.38
C ALA A 10 -21.86 8.58 -15.85
N LEU A 11 -20.78 8.32 -15.07
CA LEU A 11 -20.85 8.37 -13.59
C LEU A 11 -21.17 9.79 -13.08
N GLN A 12 -20.59 10.82 -13.68
CA GLN A 12 -20.89 12.22 -13.33
C GLN A 12 -22.35 12.58 -13.64
N GLU A 13 -22.92 12.04 -14.72
CA GLU A 13 -24.32 12.19 -15.11
C GLU A 13 -25.27 11.28 -14.30
N GLN A 14 -24.74 10.44 -13.40
CA GLN A 14 -25.46 9.45 -12.60
C GLN A 14 -26.17 8.37 -13.44
N ASP A 15 -25.73 8.16 -14.67
CA ASP A 15 -26.21 7.07 -15.54
C ASP A 15 -25.37 5.81 -15.31
N LEU A 16 -25.67 5.08 -14.24
CA LEU A 16 -24.93 3.88 -13.85
C LEU A 16 -25.01 2.78 -14.92
N ALA A 17 -26.14 2.64 -15.62
CA ALA A 17 -26.30 1.63 -16.65
C ALA A 17 -25.42 1.91 -17.88
N LEU A 18 -25.25 3.19 -18.21
CA LEU A 18 -24.34 3.60 -19.28
C LEU A 18 -22.87 3.48 -18.81
N ALA A 19 -22.56 3.83 -17.57
CA ALA A 19 -21.25 3.67 -16.99
C ALA A 19 -20.79 2.19 -17.02
N ASP A 20 -21.65 1.26 -16.59
CA ASP A 20 -21.35 -0.17 -16.63
C ASP A 20 -21.06 -0.67 -18.05
N ARG A 21 -21.82 -0.20 -19.04
CA ARG A 21 -21.58 -0.55 -20.46
C ARG A 21 -20.24 -0.04 -20.96
N TYR A 22 -19.84 1.17 -20.59
CA TYR A 22 -18.55 1.72 -20.96
C TYR A 22 -17.42 1.02 -20.22
N PHE A 23 -17.61 0.62 -18.98
CA PHE A 23 -16.66 -0.17 -18.20
C PHE A 23 -16.32 -1.50 -18.89
N GLU A 24 -17.34 -2.28 -19.28
CA GLU A 24 -17.12 -3.55 -19.99
C GLU A 24 -16.40 -3.35 -21.35
N GLN A 25 -16.64 -2.22 -22.01
CA GLN A 25 -15.92 -1.88 -23.24
C GLN A 25 -14.47 -1.47 -22.92
N ALA A 26 -14.24 -0.64 -21.90
CA ALA A 26 -12.91 -0.20 -21.50
C ALA A 26 -11.99 -1.40 -21.22
N LEU A 27 -12.47 -2.40 -20.49
CA LEU A 27 -11.72 -3.63 -20.23
C LEU A 27 -11.18 -4.34 -21.49
N THR A 28 -11.77 -4.09 -22.64
CA THR A 28 -11.40 -4.77 -23.88
C THR A 28 -10.72 -3.88 -24.92
N THR A 29 -10.89 -2.57 -24.82
CA THR A 29 -10.45 -1.63 -25.87
C THR A 29 -9.43 -0.62 -25.42
N ASP A 30 -9.43 -0.27 -24.14
CA ASP A 30 -8.54 0.78 -23.62
C ASP A 30 -7.14 0.21 -23.33
N SER A 31 -6.14 1.06 -23.36
CA SER A 31 -4.77 0.70 -23.03
C SER A 31 -4.62 0.39 -21.53
N GLU A 32 -3.54 -0.31 -21.20
CA GLU A 32 -3.20 -0.64 -19.81
C GLU A 32 -3.04 0.62 -18.95
N GLU A 33 -2.42 1.68 -19.49
CA GLU A 33 -2.26 2.97 -18.81
C GLU A 33 -3.63 3.62 -18.51
N GLU A 34 -4.55 3.66 -19.50
CA GLU A 34 -5.90 4.19 -19.30
C GLU A 34 -6.71 3.37 -18.29
N LEU A 35 -6.49 2.05 -18.24
CA LEU A 35 -7.12 1.18 -17.26
C LEU A 35 -6.55 1.38 -15.86
N LEU A 36 -5.23 1.57 -15.71
CA LEU A 36 -4.62 1.89 -14.41
C LEU A 36 -5.16 3.20 -13.86
N ASP A 37 -5.15 4.27 -14.67
CA ASP A 37 -5.70 5.56 -14.26
C ASP A 37 -7.19 5.45 -13.85
N LEU A 38 -7.96 4.64 -14.59
CA LEU A 38 -9.36 4.38 -14.24
C LEU A 38 -9.48 3.62 -12.92
N ALA A 39 -8.65 2.58 -12.69
CA ALA A 39 -8.70 1.79 -11.48
C ALA A 39 -8.36 2.62 -10.23
N ASP A 40 -7.30 3.42 -10.29
CA ASP A 40 -6.88 4.32 -9.21
C ASP A 40 -7.97 5.34 -8.88
N TYR A 41 -8.61 5.89 -9.92
CA TYR A 41 -9.73 6.81 -9.71
C TYR A 41 -10.93 6.11 -9.06
N LEU A 42 -11.33 4.93 -9.58
CA LEU A 42 -12.45 4.15 -9.05
C LEU A 42 -12.24 3.74 -7.59
N GLU A 43 -11.01 3.33 -7.25
CA GLU A 43 -10.62 3.03 -5.87
C GLU A 43 -10.79 4.27 -4.98
N SER A 44 -10.30 5.43 -5.42
CA SER A 44 -10.37 6.69 -4.67
C SER A 44 -11.79 7.16 -4.36
N ILE A 45 -12.77 6.77 -5.18
CA ILE A 45 -14.19 7.11 -5.00
C ILE A 45 -15.03 5.95 -4.46
N GLY A 46 -14.40 4.83 -4.08
CA GLY A 46 -15.05 3.68 -3.43
C GLY A 46 -15.74 2.69 -4.38
N PHE A 47 -15.44 2.72 -5.68
CA PHE A 47 -15.92 1.73 -6.64
C PHE A 47 -15.00 0.50 -6.68
N PHE A 48 -14.75 -0.07 -5.50
CA PHE A 48 -13.82 -1.20 -5.30
C PHE A 48 -14.08 -2.42 -6.19
N PRO A 49 -15.32 -2.87 -6.46
CA PRO A 49 -15.55 -4.02 -7.32
C PRO A 49 -15.06 -3.81 -8.76
N GLN A 50 -15.20 -2.60 -9.31
CA GLN A 50 -14.73 -2.28 -10.65
C GLN A 50 -13.20 -2.09 -10.67
N ALA A 51 -12.64 -1.39 -9.69
CA ALA A 51 -11.20 -1.24 -9.54
C ALA A 51 -10.51 -2.61 -9.44
N LYS A 52 -11.01 -3.49 -8.58
CA LYS A 52 -10.52 -4.87 -8.40
C LYS A 52 -10.47 -5.63 -9.73
N ARG A 53 -11.51 -5.57 -10.55
CA ARG A 53 -11.55 -6.25 -11.86
C ARG A 53 -10.48 -5.73 -12.82
N ILE A 54 -10.17 -4.44 -12.79
CA ILE A 54 -9.08 -3.88 -13.59
C ILE A 54 -7.74 -4.37 -13.04
N PHE A 55 -7.50 -4.24 -11.74
CA PHE A 55 -6.25 -4.69 -11.14
C PHE A 55 -6.01 -6.20 -11.36
N GLU A 56 -7.03 -7.05 -11.22
CA GLU A 56 -6.93 -8.50 -11.53
C GLU A 56 -6.52 -8.76 -12.99
N LYS A 57 -7.02 -7.96 -13.91
CA LYS A 57 -6.65 -8.05 -15.34
C LYS A 57 -5.19 -7.64 -15.58
N LEU A 58 -4.72 -6.60 -14.89
CA LEU A 58 -3.41 -6.00 -15.13
C LEU A 58 -2.28 -6.65 -14.32
N ALA A 59 -2.58 -7.24 -13.16
CA ALA A 59 -1.59 -7.74 -12.21
C ALA A 59 -0.50 -8.66 -12.79
N PRO A 60 -0.78 -9.56 -13.77
CA PRO A 60 0.27 -10.40 -14.34
C PRO A 60 1.40 -9.63 -15.03
N ASP A 61 1.09 -8.48 -15.64
CA ASP A 61 2.03 -7.63 -16.36
C ASP A 61 2.45 -6.39 -15.52
N TYR A 62 1.63 -6.01 -14.54
CA TYR A 62 1.83 -4.89 -13.62
C TYR A 62 1.77 -5.33 -12.15
N PRO A 63 2.89 -5.82 -11.59
CA PRO A 63 2.91 -6.35 -10.21
C PRO A 63 2.45 -5.37 -9.11
N ALA A 64 2.53 -4.05 -9.35
CA ALA A 64 1.95 -3.05 -8.46
C ALA A 64 0.46 -3.28 -8.18
N SER A 65 -0.30 -3.78 -9.18
CA SER A 65 -1.72 -4.07 -9.03
C SER A 65 -2.02 -5.12 -7.96
N TYR A 66 -1.08 -6.01 -7.65
CA TYR A 66 -1.23 -6.94 -6.53
C TYR A 66 -1.24 -6.23 -5.17
N ILE A 67 -0.56 -5.09 -5.04
CA ILE A 67 -0.58 -4.30 -3.81
C ILE A 67 -1.96 -3.68 -3.61
N SER A 68 -2.54 -3.08 -4.66
CA SER A 68 -3.90 -2.54 -4.63
C SER A 68 -4.94 -3.63 -4.36
N LEU A 69 -4.80 -4.80 -4.99
CA LEU A 69 -5.67 -5.96 -4.72
C LEU A 69 -5.58 -6.42 -3.27
N ALA A 70 -4.37 -6.43 -2.69
CA ALA A 70 -4.18 -6.79 -1.29
C ALA A 70 -4.80 -5.76 -0.35
N ALA A 71 -4.69 -4.46 -0.66
CA ALA A 71 -5.34 -3.41 0.10
C ALA A 71 -6.86 -3.56 0.09
N ILE A 72 -7.47 -3.75 -1.09
CA ILE A 72 -8.92 -3.99 -1.23
C ILE A 72 -9.36 -5.24 -0.44
N ALA A 73 -8.61 -6.35 -0.53
CA ALA A 73 -8.92 -7.56 0.20
C ALA A 73 -8.80 -7.37 1.72
N SER A 74 -7.81 -6.62 2.18
CA SER A 74 -7.64 -6.25 3.59
C SER A 74 -8.80 -5.40 4.12
N ASP A 75 -9.25 -4.43 3.34
CA ASP A 75 -10.39 -3.57 3.70
C ASP A 75 -11.71 -4.37 3.75
N ASP A 76 -11.84 -5.39 2.91
CA ASP A 76 -12.95 -6.37 2.96
C ASP A 76 -12.83 -7.36 4.15
N GLY A 77 -11.71 -7.35 4.88
CA GLY A 77 -11.41 -8.25 5.99
C GLY A 77 -10.89 -9.63 5.56
N ASP A 78 -10.60 -9.83 4.28
CA ASP A 78 -10.04 -11.08 3.74
C ASP A 78 -8.51 -11.03 3.73
N LEU A 79 -7.91 -11.15 4.93
CA LEU A 79 -6.45 -11.09 5.09
C LEU A 79 -5.75 -12.27 4.39
N GLU A 80 -6.39 -13.44 4.31
CA GLU A 80 -5.83 -14.59 3.59
C GLU A 80 -5.63 -14.27 2.11
N GLN A 81 -6.65 -13.67 1.48
CA GLN A 81 -6.57 -13.24 0.09
C GLN A 81 -5.58 -12.09 -0.10
N ALA A 82 -5.50 -11.15 0.86
CA ALA A 82 -4.53 -10.06 0.84
C ALA A 82 -3.09 -10.60 0.82
N PHE A 83 -2.75 -11.54 1.71
CA PHE A 83 -1.45 -12.19 1.69
C PHE A 83 -1.18 -12.93 0.37
N ALA A 84 -2.19 -13.67 -0.16
CA ALA A 84 -2.05 -14.39 -1.41
C ALA A 84 -1.68 -13.47 -2.58
N TYR A 85 -2.28 -12.29 -2.67
CA TYR A 85 -1.92 -11.31 -3.69
C TYR A 85 -0.47 -10.82 -3.52
N LEU A 86 -0.02 -10.53 -2.29
CA LEU A 86 1.34 -10.07 -2.04
C LEU A 86 2.41 -11.16 -2.26
N GLU A 87 2.04 -12.43 -2.25
CA GLU A 87 2.96 -13.55 -2.55
C GLU A 87 3.29 -13.66 -4.03
N GLU A 88 2.45 -13.11 -4.91
CA GLU A 88 2.72 -13.05 -6.34
C GLU A 88 3.90 -12.12 -6.68
N ILE A 89 4.23 -11.16 -5.80
CA ILE A 89 5.36 -10.24 -5.98
C ILE A 89 6.64 -10.90 -5.48
N GLN A 90 7.45 -11.40 -6.41
CA GLN A 90 8.66 -12.16 -6.10
C GLN A 90 9.86 -11.27 -5.73
N PRO A 91 10.82 -11.80 -4.95
CA PRO A 91 12.10 -11.13 -4.71
C PRO A 91 12.80 -10.76 -6.02
N GLY A 92 13.25 -9.51 -6.12
CA GLY A 92 13.87 -8.95 -7.33
C GLY A 92 12.91 -8.15 -8.22
N SER A 93 11.62 -8.13 -7.91
CA SER A 93 10.70 -7.15 -8.48
C SER A 93 10.98 -5.76 -7.90
N ASP A 94 10.82 -4.71 -8.69
CA ASP A 94 10.89 -3.31 -8.23
C ASP A 94 9.83 -3.01 -7.14
N TRP A 95 8.77 -3.82 -7.08
CA TRP A 95 7.67 -3.71 -6.12
C TRP A 95 7.84 -4.58 -4.87
N TYR A 96 8.96 -5.33 -4.77
CA TYR A 96 9.15 -6.27 -3.65
C TYR A 96 9.25 -5.59 -2.29
N VAL A 97 9.92 -4.44 -2.22
CA VAL A 97 9.97 -3.62 -0.98
C VAL A 97 8.57 -3.18 -0.58
N ALA A 98 7.78 -2.66 -1.51
CA ALA A 98 6.39 -2.26 -1.23
C ALA A 98 5.52 -3.45 -0.78
N ALA A 99 5.73 -4.64 -1.36
CA ALA A 99 5.05 -5.86 -0.91
C ALA A 99 5.45 -6.27 0.51
N LEU A 100 6.72 -6.09 0.90
CA LEU A 100 7.16 -6.34 2.28
C LEU A 100 6.52 -5.37 3.28
N LEU A 101 6.40 -4.09 2.91
CA LEU A 101 5.70 -3.08 3.72
C LEU A 101 4.23 -3.45 3.89
N ALA A 102 3.53 -3.75 2.80
CA ALA A 102 2.12 -4.17 2.85
C ALA A 102 1.94 -5.45 3.70
N LYS A 103 2.86 -6.43 3.59
CA LYS A 103 2.83 -7.62 4.47
C LYS A 103 3.04 -7.26 5.94
N ALA A 104 3.91 -6.30 6.24
CA ALA A 104 4.10 -5.83 7.62
C ALA A 104 2.81 -5.23 8.18
N ASP A 105 2.11 -4.39 7.40
CA ASP A 105 0.82 -3.81 7.79
C ASP A 105 -0.22 -4.90 8.06
N LEU A 106 -0.33 -5.93 7.20
CA LEU A 106 -1.25 -7.05 7.42
C LEU A 106 -0.91 -7.82 8.71
N TYR A 107 0.37 -8.07 9.00
CA TYR A 107 0.77 -8.73 10.25
C TYR A 107 0.48 -7.87 11.48
N GLN A 108 0.57 -6.54 11.39
CA GLN A 108 0.13 -5.66 12.48
C GLN A 108 -1.38 -5.76 12.70
N LEU A 109 -2.20 -5.81 11.63
CA LEU A 109 -3.65 -6.01 11.71
C LEU A 109 -4.01 -7.36 12.37
N GLU A 110 -3.20 -8.41 12.14
CA GLU A 110 -3.34 -9.71 12.81
C GLU A 110 -2.86 -9.71 14.28
N GLY A 111 -2.26 -8.62 14.75
CA GLY A 111 -1.68 -8.54 16.09
C GLY A 111 -0.37 -9.31 16.24
N LEU A 112 0.40 -9.44 15.17
CA LEU A 112 1.68 -10.13 15.09
C LEU A 112 2.84 -9.14 14.83
N PRO A 113 3.09 -8.18 15.72
CA PRO A 113 4.07 -7.11 15.51
C PRO A 113 5.51 -7.65 15.35
N ASP A 114 5.86 -8.76 16.01
CA ASP A 114 7.18 -9.38 15.81
C ASP A 114 7.42 -9.81 14.36
N VAL A 115 6.39 -10.38 13.71
CA VAL A 115 6.46 -10.80 12.30
C VAL A 115 6.46 -9.59 11.37
N ALA A 116 5.65 -8.59 11.68
CA ALA A 116 5.66 -7.32 10.95
C ALA A 116 7.05 -6.67 10.99
N ARG A 117 7.69 -6.66 12.15
CA ARG A 117 9.08 -6.20 12.33
C ARG A 117 10.07 -6.93 11.42
N GLU A 118 9.95 -8.26 11.31
CA GLU A 118 10.79 -9.04 10.41
C GLU A 118 10.64 -8.62 8.94
N LYS A 119 9.41 -8.31 8.50
CA LYS A 119 9.16 -7.84 7.14
C LYS A 119 9.74 -6.46 6.89
N LEU A 120 9.59 -5.54 7.84
CA LEU A 120 10.21 -4.21 7.75
C LEU A 120 11.73 -4.27 7.79
N ALA A 121 12.32 -5.16 8.60
CA ALA A 121 13.76 -5.37 8.62
C ALA A 121 14.26 -5.90 7.27
N GLN A 122 13.56 -6.86 6.66
CA GLN A 122 13.86 -7.34 5.30
C GLN A 122 13.77 -6.20 4.26
N ALA A 123 12.79 -5.32 4.37
CA ALA A 123 12.67 -4.16 3.50
C ALA A 123 13.85 -3.20 3.69
N ALA A 124 14.26 -2.92 4.92
CA ALA A 124 15.38 -2.04 5.26
C ALA A 124 16.75 -2.57 4.80
N GLU A 125 16.89 -3.90 4.59
CA GLU A 125 18.10 -4.48 3.96
C GLU A 125 18.18 -4.21 2.44
N LEU A 126 17.03 -3.87 1.82
CA LEU A 126 16.91 -3.68 0.36
C LEU A 126 16.87 -2.21 -0.06
N THR A 127 16.60 -1.31 0.87
CA THR A 127 16.46 0.12 0.59
C THR A 127 16.85 0.98 1.79
N ASP A 128 17.37 2.18 1.50
CA ASP A 128 17.64 3.22 2.51
C ASP A 128 16.47 4.24 2.61
N GLU A 129 15.28 3.86 2.14
CA GLU A 129 14.10 4.73 2.16
C GLU A 129 13.75 5.14 3.60
N PRO A 130 13.70 6.46 3.90
CA PRO A 130 13.49 6.94 5.27
C PRO A 130 12.19 6.45 5.90
N LEU A 131 11.11 6.26 5.12
CA LEU A 131 9.83 5.76 5.62
C LEU A 131 9.88 4.29 6.04
N VAL A 132 10.73 3.47 5.40
CA VAL A 132 10.94 2.08 5.81
C VAL A 132 11.64 2.02 7.18
N ILE A 133 12.70 2.83 7.35
CA ILE A 133 13.43 2.94 8.62
C ILE A 133 12.51 3.52 9.71
N PHE A 134 11.67 4.50 9.35
CA PHE A 134 10.67 5.06 10.27
C PHE A 134 9.66 4.00 10.72
N GLY A 135 9.12 3.20 9.79
CA GLY A 135 8.19 2.11 10.12
C GLY A 135 8.83 1.07 11.06
N LEU A 136 10.10 0.71 10.82
CA LEU A 136 10.84 -0.20 11.70
C LEU A 136 11.01 0.39 13.10
N ALA A 137 11.35 1.68 13.21
CA ALA A 137 11.47 2.37 14.50
C ALA A 137 10.13 2.46 15.26
N GLU A 138 9.01 2.66 14.59
CA GLU A 138 7.67 2.67 15.20
C GLU A 138 7.32 1.28 15.76
N ILE A 139 7.61 0.20 15.05
CA ILE A 139 7.41 -1.17 15.54
C ILE A 139 8.32 -1.49 16.73
N ASP A 140 9.60 -1.11 16.67
CA ASP A 140 10.52 -1.34 17.80
C ASP A 140 10.09 -0.56 19.04
N LEU A 141 9.52 0.65 18.86
CA LEU A 141 8.90 1.39 19.93
C LEU A 141 7.69 0.65 20.52
N GLU A 142 6.82 0.09 19.67
CA GLU A 142 5.65 -0.68 20.10
C GLU A 142 6.05 -1.94 20.86
N LEU A 143 7.06 -2.66 20.40
CA LEU A 143 7.59 -3.87 21.03
C LEU A 143 8.39 -3.57 22.31
N GLY A 144 8.68 -2.29 22.62
CA GLY A 144 9.44 -1.86 23.78
C GLY A 144 10.95 -2.00 23.61
N ASP A 145 11.47 -2.25 22.41
CA ASP A 145 12.91 -2.15 22.12
C ASP A 145 13.31 -0.68 21.91
N PHE A 146 13.17 0.08 22.99
CA PHE A 146 13.44 1.52 22.98
C PHE A 146 14.87 1.86 22.55
N SER A 147 15.83 0.99 22.87
CA SER A 147 17.23 1.19 22.49
C SER A 147 17.44 1.09 20.99
N GLN A 148 16.75 0.20 20.32
CA GLN A 148 16.82 0.02 18.88
C GLN A 148 16.04 1.13 18.17
N ALA A 149 14.82 1.42 18.61
CA ALA A 149 14.01 2.51 18.10
C ALA A 149 14.74 3.87 18.11
N ILE A 150 15.46 4.19 19.20
CA ILE A 150 16.27 5.43 19.27
C ILE A 150 17.33 5.46 18.16
N LYS A 151 18.04 4.34 17.91
CA LYS A 151 19.07 4.30 16.86
C LYS A 151 18.49 4.53 15.47
N GLU A 152 17.33 3.99 15.21
CA GLU A 152 16.64 4.10 13.92
C GLU A 152 16.09 5.51 13.72
N TYR A 153 15.36 6.07 14.69
CA TYR A 153 14.90 7.45 14.62
C TYR A 153 16.05 8.47 14.46
N ALA A 154 17.20 8.21 15.10
CA ALA A 154 18.35 9.10 15.04
C ALA A 154 19.03 9.18 13.66
N GLN A 155 18.76 8.21 12.77
CA GLN A 155 19.26 8.21 11.38
C GLN A 155 18.41 9.08 10.46
N LEU A 156 17.19 9.45 10.90
CA LEU A 156 16.19 10.09 10.07
C LEU A 156 16.26 11.62 10.17
N ASP A 157 16.06 12.30 9.06
CA ASP A 157 15.82 13.74 9.07
C ASP A 157 14.44 14.04 9.62
N ASN A 158 14.39 14.63 10.81
CA ASN A 158 13.12 14.92 11.50
C ASN A 158 12.17 15.78 10.67
N ARG A 159 12.70 16.73 9.88
CA ARG A 159 11.85 17.62 9.08
C ARG A 159 11.19 16.85 7.96
N SER A 160 11.95 16.04 7.22
CA SER A 160 11.43 15.23 6.13
C SER A 160 10.36 14.25 6.61
N ILE A 161 10.62 13.55 7.73
CA ILE A 161 9.65 12.63 8.32
C ILE A 161 8.40 13.37 8.78
N PHE A 162 8.55 14.51 9.44
CA PHE A 162 7.40 15.29 9.92
C PHE A 162 6.52 15.80 8.76
N GLU A 163 7.12 16.25 7.66
CA GLU A 163 6.39 16.71 6.46
C GLU A 163 5.57 15.57 5.82
N GLN A 164 6.06 14.33 5.90
CA GLN A 164 5.41 13.16 5.28
C GLN A 164 4.40 12.46 6.21
N THR A 165 4.70 12.36 7.50
CA THR A 165 3.93 11.55 8.46
C THR A 165 3.19 12.36 9.51
N GLY A 166 3.54 13.63 9.70
CA GLY A 166 3.09 14.45 10.82
C GLY A 166 3.75 14.09 12.16
N VAL A 167 4.70 13.15 12.19
CA VAL A 167 5.34 12.64 13.42
C VAL A 167 6.75 13.20 13.55
N SER A 168 7.09 13.72 14.75
CA SER A 168 8.44 14.17 15.07
C SER A 168 9.30 13.04 15.62
N THR A 169 10.40 12.71 14.94
CA THR A 169 11.38 11.72 15.41
C THR A 169 12.01 12.13 16.75
N TYR A 170 12.21 13.42 17.00
CA TYR A 170 12.71 13.91 18.30
C TYR A 170 11.72 13.64 19.44
N GLN A 171 10.41 13.78 19.17
CA GLN A 171 9.39 13.46 20.15
C GLN A 171 9.37 11.97 20.46
N ARG A 172 9.49 11.11 19.43
CA ARG A 172 9.57 9.64 19.58
C ARG A 172 10.80 9.23 20.38
N ILE A 173 11.96 9.80 20.08
CA ILE A 173 13.20 9.58 20.85
C ILE A 173 12.99 9.97 22.32
N GLY A 174 12.32 11.11 22.57
CA GLY A 174 11.98 11.53 23.93
C GLY A 174 11.11 10.52 24.67
N VAL A 175 10.11 9.94 24.01
CA VAL A 175 9.26 8.86 24.55
C VAL A 175 10.10 7.63 24.88
N CYS A 176 10.98 7.20 23.98
CA CYS A 176 11.86 6.05 24.21
C CYS A 176 12.75 6.27 25.46
N TYR A 177 13.38 7.44 25.60
CA TYR A 177 14.21 7.73 26.77
C TYR A 177 13.40 7.80 28.09
N ALA A 178 12.14 8.21 28.05
CA ALA A 178 11.28 8.22 29.22
C ALA A 178 10.81 6.81 29.65
N SER A 179 10.97 5.83 28.76
CA SER A 179 10.55 4.44 28.99
C SER A 179 11.71 3.49 29.32
N LEU A 180 12.97 3.96 29.20
CA LEU A 180 14.19 3.25 29.64
C LEU A 180 14.48 3.49 31.12
#